data_97fa82fe1c7e1631a8945b4953d21e07
#
_entry.id   97fa82fe1c7e1631a8945b4953d21e07
#
_cell.length_a   1.000
_cell.length_b   1.000
_cell.length_c   1.000
_cell.angle_alpha   90.00
_cell.angle_beta   90.00
_cell.angle_gamma   90.00
#
_symmetry.space_group_name_H-M   'P 1'
#
loop_
_entity.id
_entity.type
_entity.pdbx_description
1 polymer ?
#
loop_
_entity_poly.entity_id
_entity_poly.type
_entity_poly.pdbx_seq_one_letter_code
_entity_poly.pdbx_strand_id
1 'polypeptide(L)'
;LLSCLVFYRNHKSRTYETGIKGVLQAFDLASSRTNWQLCQIICVPMVLFLAELCKMPRAMWAGIAAMSAIVPLMADMQARVKNRIIGNVAGVLCFLVLYTLLPTSIYAYIGILGGIGVGFSAKYGWQAVFNTFGALAIAEKLYGLKGAVGLRVAQNVFGVVFALLFCAAFYWVMERVTGRRTAGEQNI
;
A
#
# COMPACT_ATOMS: atom_id res chain seq x y z
N LEU A 1 -20.92 -9.92 -5.77
CA LEU A 1 -22.15 -10.50 -5.21
C LEU A 1 -21.84 -11.62 -4.21
N LEU A 2 -21.05 -12.65 -4.57
CA LEU A 2 -20.72 -13.76 -3.66
C LEU A 2 -20.01 -13.29 -2.39
N SER A 3 -19.02 -12.40 -2.49
CA SER A 3 -18.31 -11.83 -1.34
C SER A 3 -19.23 -11.02 -0.42
N CYS A 4 -20.19 -10.28 -0.98
CA CYS A 4 -21.20 -9.56 -0.19
C CYS A 4 -22.14 -10.51 0.56
N LEU A 5 -22.54 -11.63 -0.07
CA LEU A 5 -23.38 -12.65 0.57
C LEU A 5 -22.64 -13.36 1.71
N VAL A 6 -21.37 -13.74 1.48
CA VAL A 6 -20.52 -14.36 2.51
C VAL A 6 -20.30 -13.39 3.67
N PHE A 7 -19.97 -12.13 3.37
CA PHE A 7 -19.80 -11.08 4.38
C PHE A 7 -21.08 -10.88 5.20
N TYR A 8 -22.23 -10.70 4.53
CA TYR A 8 -23.52 -10.54 5.18
C TYR A 8 -23.85 -11.73 6.09
N ARG A 9 -23.66 -12.97 5.59
CA ARG A 9 -23.93 -14.20 6.36
C ARG A 9 -23.07 -14.29 7.61
N ASN A 10 -21.79 -13.95 7.51
CA ASN A 10 -20.84 -14.02 8.62
C ASN A 10 -20.99 -12.89 9.64
N HIS A 11 -21.63 -11.76 9.26
CA HIS A 11 -21.77 -10.57 10.11
C HIS A 11 -23.21 -10.30 10.52
N LYS A 12 -24.19 -11.10 10.07
CA LYS A 12 -25.60 -10.91 10.37
C LYS A 12 -25.92 -10.90 11.89
N SER A 13 -25.14 -11.63 12.69
CA SER A 13 -25.34 -11.71 14.14
C SER A 13 -24.49 -10.69 14.93
N ARG A 14 -23.66 -9.86 14.26
CA ARG A 14 -22.87 -8.85 14.94
C ARG A 14 -23.67 -7.57 15.07
N THR A 15 -23.94 -7.18 16.31
CA THR A 15 -24.44 -5.84 16.65
C THR A 15 -23.26 -4.86 16.63
N TYR A 16 -23.32 -3.87 15.74
CA TYR A 16 -22.33 -2.81 15.71
C TYR A 16 -22.80 -1.69 16.64
N GLU A 17 -22.02 -1.43 17.67
CA GLU A 17 -22.34 -0.37 18.66
C GLU A 17 -22.25 1.04 18.08
N THR A 18 -21.50 1.23 16.98
CA THR A 18 -21.28 2.53 16.36
C THR A 18 -21.89 2.57 14.95
N GLY A 19 -22.96 3.36 14.79
CA GLY A 19 -23.49 3.75 13.48
C GLY A 19 -22.67 4.87 12.83
N ILE A 20 -23.04 5.26 11.61
CA ILE A 20 -22.38 6.35 10.84
C ILE A 20 -22.31 7.65 11.66
N LYS A 21 -23.34 7.98 12.42
CA LYS A 21 -23.35 9.14 13.33
C LYS A 21 -22.24 9.05 14.39
N GLY A 22 -22.04 7.87 14.98
CA GLY A 22 -20.98 7.66 15.98
C GLY A 22 -19.57 7.80 15.38
N VAL A 23 -19.38 7.37 14.13
CA VAL A 23 -18.10 7.56 13.41
C VAL A 23 -17.83 9.04 13.15
N LEU A 24 -18.86 9.82 12.76
CA LEU A 24 -18.72 11.26 12.54
C LEU A 24 -18.50 12.03 13.84
N GLN A 25 -19.18 11.62 14.93
CA GLN A 25 -18.99 12.21 16.26
C GLN A 25 -17.62 11.89 16.88
N ALA A 26 -17.01 10.76 16.49
CA ALA A 26 -15.67 10.38 16.91
C ALA A 26 -14.55 11.09 16.12
N PHE A 27 -14.91 12.04 15.22
CA PHE A 27 -13.93 12.83 14.49
C PHE A 27 -13.28 13.85 15.45
N ASP A 28 -12.04 13.57 15.80
CA ASP A 28 -11.21 14.43 16.65
C ASP A 28 -9.84 14.63 15.99
N LEU A 29 -9.51 15.88 15.69
CA LEU A 29 -8.20 16.25 15.11
C LEU A 29 -7.02 15.99 16.06
N ALA A 30 -7.27 15.82 17.36
CA ALA A 30 -6.25 15.42 18.31
C ALA A 30 -6.01 13.90 18.33
N SER A 31 -6.89 13.12 17.68
CA SER A 31 -6.78 11.67 17.60
C SER A 31 -5.74 11.22 16.57
N SER A 32 -4.82 10.36 16.96
CA SER A 32 -3.84 9.74 16.08
C SER A 32 -4.50 8.98 14.91
N ARG A 33 -5.66 8.34 15.16
CA ARG A 33 -6.45 7.65 14.15
C ARG A 33 -6.98 8.61 13.07
N THR A 34 -7.55 9.74 13.49
CA THR A 34 -8.08 10.75 12.57
C THR A 34 -6.95 11.35 11.73
N ASN A 35 -5.83 11.68 12.35
CA ASN A 35 -4.66 12.23 11.66
C ASN A 35 -4.10 11.25 10.62
N TRP A 36 -4.00 9.97 10.94
CA TRP A 36 -3.60 8.95 9.99
C TRP A 36 -4.57 8.84 8.80
N GLN A 37 -5.89 8.84 9.06
CA GLN A 37 -6.90 8.79 8.00
C GLN A 37 -6.84 10.02 7.10
N LEU A 38 -6.71 11.22 7.68
CA LEU A 38 -6.56 12.47 6.92
C LEU A 38 -5.27 12.47 6.10
N CYS A 39 -4.17 12.03 6.69
CA CYS A 39 -2.90 11.90 5.97
C CYS A 39 -3.05 10.99 4.74
N GLN A 40 -3.72 9.84 4.88
CA GLN A 40 -3.96 8.93 3.75
C GLN A 40 -4.88 9.54 2.69
N ILE A 41 -5.99 10.14 3.09
CA ILE A 41 -6.99 10.74 2.19
C ILE A 41 -6.37 11.85 1.34
N ILE A 42 -5.42 12.59 1.86
CA ILE A 42 -4.75 13.68 1.14
C ILE A 42 -3.54 13.16 0.35
N CYS A 43 -2.68 12.37 0.97
CA CYS A 43 -1.43 11.90 0.38
C CYS A 43 -1.64 11.02 -0.86
N VAL A 44 -2.57 10.06 -0.79
CA VAL A 44 -2.75 9.10 -1.88
C VAL A 44 -3.24 9.75 -3.17
N PRO A 45 -4.28 10.63 -3.17
CA PRO A 45 -4.64 11.36 -4.37
C PRO A 45 -3.54 12.28 -4.89
N MET A 46 -2.78 12.93 -4.00
CA MET A 46 -1.67 13.80 -4.42
C MET A 46 -0.56 13.02 -5.14
N VAL A 47 -0.16 11.86 -4.63
CA VAL A 47 0.87 11.06 -5.30
C VAL A 47 0.38 10.53 -6.64
N LEU A 48 -0.89 10.15 -6.75
CA LEU A 48 -1.50 9.74 -8.02
C LEU A 48 -1.51 10.90 -9.01
N PHE A 49 -1.96 12.08 -8.58
CA PHE A 49 -2.00 13.28 -9.40
C PHE A 49 -0.61 13.67 -9.91
N LEU A 50 0.39 13.66 -9.05
CA LEU A 50 1.76 13.98 -9.44
C LEU A 50 2.35 12.93 -10.40
N ALA A 51 2.09 11.65 -10.16
CA ALA A 51 2.53 10.59 -11.05
C ALA A 51 1.90 10.71 -12.45
N GLU A 52 0.60 11.05 -12.53
CA GLU A 52 -0.09 11.32 -13.79
C GLU A 52 0.45 12.59 -14.46
N LEU A 53 0.67 13.68 -13.71
CA LEU A 53 1.24 14.92 -14.23
C LEU A 53 2.63 14.69 -14.84
N CYS A 54 3.44 13.83 -14.21
CA CYS A 54 4.74 13.40 -14.72
C CYS A 54 4.62 12.36 -15.85
N LYS A 55 3.39 12.04 -16.30
CA LYS A 55 3.11 11.03 -17.34
C LYS A 55 3.76 9.67 -17.02
N MET A 56 3.83 9.30 -15.76
CA MET A 56 4.41 8.03 -15.34
C MET A 56 3.44 6.89 -15.66
N PRO A 57 3.83 5.90 -16.48
CA PRO A 57 2.98 4.75 -16.77
C PRO A 57 2.66 4.00 -15.46
N ARG A 58 1.40 3.52 -15.31
CA ARG A 58 1.01 2.77 -14.11
C ARG A 58 1.08 3.59 -12.80
N ALA A 59 0.74 4.87 -12.82
CA ALA A 59 0.72 5.77 -11.65
C ALA A 59 0.04 5.14 -10.42
N MET A 60 -0.95 4.28 -10.62
CA MET A 60 -1.62 3.51 -9.56
C MET A 60 -0.63 2.74 -8.65
N TRP A 61 0.50 2.27 -9.18
CA TRP A 61 1.49 1.58 -8.36
C TRP A 61 2.16 2.49 -7.32
N ALA A 62 2.38 3.76 -7.68
CA ALA A 62 2.86 4.76 -6.73
C ALA A 62 1.82 5.03 -5.62
N GLY A 63 0.54 5.14 -5.99
CA GLY A 63 -0.55 5.28 -5.04
C GLY A 63 -0.65 4.10 -4.07
N ILE A 64 -0.58 2.85 -4.57
CA ILE A 64 -0.55 1.65 -3.73
C ILE A 64 0.69 1.64 -2.84
N ALA A 65 1.84 2.09 -3.35
CA ALA A 65 3.07 2.18 -2.58
C ALA A 65 2.93 3.17 -1.42
N ALA A 66 2.42 4.37 -1.68
CA ALA A 66 2.16 5.39 -0.68
C ALA A 66 1.14 4.92 0.37
N MET A 67 -0.02 4.44 -0.08
CA MET A 67 -1.09 3.96 0.80
C MET A 67 -0.62 2.86 1.75
N SER A 68 0.19 1.94 1.27
CA SER A 68 0.67 0.81 2.08
C SER A 68 1.81 1.17 3.03
N ALA A 69 2.51 2.29 2.78
CA ALA A 69 3.54 2.81 3.68
C ALA A 69 2.95 3.58 4.86
N ILE A 70 1.84 4.30 4.64
CA ILE A 70 1.21 5.15 5.65
C ILE A 70 0.45 4.31 6.66
N VAL A 71 0.93 4.27 7.90
CA VAL A 71 0.33 3.57 9.04
C VAL A 71 0.22 4.53 10.23
N PRO A 72 -0.65 4.23 11.23
CA PRO A 72 -0.90 5.14 12.34
C PRO A 72 0.32 5.53 13.16
N LEU A 73 1.30 4.61 13.31
CA LEU A 73 2.50 4.82 14.10
C LEU A 73 3.73 4.99 13.18
N MET A 74 4.50 6.05 13.40
CA MET A 74 5.70 6.35 12.60
C MET A 74 6.77 5.26 12.69
N ALA A 75 6.93 4.62 13.84
CA ALA A 75 7.86 3.49 14.02
C ALA A 75 7.48 2.30 13.10
N ASP A 76 6.19 1.97 13.02
CA ASP A 76 5.67 0.92 12.14
C ASP A 76 5.81 1.30 10.66
N MET A 77 5.72 2.58 10.35
CA MET A 77 5.91 3.09 8.98
C MET A 77 7.31 2.79 8.46
N GLN A 78 8.36 3.03 9.25
CA GLN A 78 9.73 2.70 8.87
C GLN A 78 9.92 1.19 8.65
N ALA A 79 9.40 0.37 9.55
CA ALA A 79 9.43 -1.08 9.42
C ALA A 79 8.68 -1.56 8.16
N ARG A 80 7.52 -0.97 7.86
CA ARG A 80 6.76 -1.28 6.65
C ARG A 80 7.48 -0.88 5.37
N VAL A 81 8.05 0.31 5.34
CA VAL A 81 8.86 0.78 4.20
C VAL A 81 10.03 -0.15 3.93
N LYS A 82 10.79 -0.52 4.98
CA LYS A 82 11.89 -1.48 4.89
C LYS A 82 11.42 -2.83 4.33
N ASN A 83 10.37 -3.40 4.92
CA ASN A 83 9.82 -4.69 4.49
C ASN A 83 9.27 -4.62 3.05
N ARG A 84 8.72 -3.47 2.64
CA ARG A 84 8.26 -3.27 1.27
C ARG A 84 9.41 -3.24 0.28
N ILE A 85 10.48 -2.50 0.57
CA ILE A 85 11.66 -2.44 -0.30
C ILE A 85 12.27 -3.84 -0.46
N ILE A 86 12.53 -4.51 0.65
CA ILE A 86 13.09 -5.88 0.65
C ILE A 86 12.15 -6.83 -0.09
N GLY A 87 10.85 -6.79 0.19
CA GLY A 87 9.87 -7.65 -0.47
C GLY A 87 9.74 -7.38 -1.98
N ASN A 88 9.79 -6.12 -2.42
CA ASN A 88 9.78 -5.81 -3.85
C ASN A 88 11.06 -6.30 -4.54
N VAL A 89 12.24 -6.08 -3.95
CA VAL A 89 13.51 -6.57 -4.51
C VAL A 89 13.50 -8.11 -4.60
N ALA A 90 13.16 -8.79 -3.52
CA ALA A 90 13.03 -10.24 -3.50
C ALA A 90 11.99 -10.73 -4.52
N GLY A 91 10.84 -10.04 -4.61
CA GLY A 91 9.80 -10.37 -5.59
C GLY A 91 10.25 -10.21 -7.04
N VAL A 92 11.01 -9.14 -7.35
CA VAL A 92 11.60 -8.97 -8.68
C VAL A 92 12.59 -10.10 -9.00
N LEU A 93 13.49 -10.41 -8.07
CA LEU A 93 14.47 -11.47 -8.27
C LEU A 93 13.80 -12.84 -8.46
N CYS A 94 12.85 -13.19 -7.61
CA CYS A 94 12.09 -14.43 -7.76
C CYS A 94 11.31 -14.45 -9.09
N PHE A 95 10.68 -13.32 -9.48
CA PHE A 95 9.98 -13.24 -10.76
C PHE A 95 10.93 -13.46 -11.94
N LEU A 96 12.12 -12.84 -11.93
CA LEU A 96 13.12 -13.02 -12.97
C LEU A 96 13.58 -14.48 -13.10
N VAL A 97 13.81 -15.15 -11.97
CA VAL A 97 14.17 -16.58 -11.95
C VAL A 97 13.04 -17.42 -12.54
N LEU A 98 11.81 -17.22 -12.11
CA LEU A 98 10.64 -17.94 -12.64
C LEU A 98 10.44 -17.66 -14.14
N TYR A 99 10.62 -16.41 -14.55
CA TYR A 99 10.48 -15.99 -15.95
C TYR A 99 11.52 -16.64 -16.86
N THR A 100 12.74 -16.88 -16.37
CA THR A 100 13.81 -17.52 -17.15
C THR A 100 13.72 -19.05 -17.17
N LEU A 101 13.17 -19.67 -16.10
CA LEU A 101 13.11 -21.12 -15.96
C LEU A 101 11.82 -21.71 -16.53
N LEU A 102 10.72 -20.97 -16.53
CA LEU A 102 9.41 -21.48 -16.95
C LEU A 102 9.14 -21.21 -18.44
N PRO A 103 8.41 -22.10 -19.13
CA PRO A 103 7.97 -21.85 -20.50
C PRO A 103 6.90 -20.74 -20.53
N THR A 104 6.86 -20.02 -21.66
CA THR A 104 5.98 -18.86 -21.87
C THR A 104 4.48 -19.15 -21.66
N SER A 105 4.07 -20.41 -21.89
CA SER A 105 2.68 -20.86 -21.67
C SER A 105 2.23 -20.76 -20.21
N ILE A 106 3.18 -20.75 -19.26
CA ILE A 106 2.89 -20.75 -17.80
C ILE A 106 2.92 -19.33 -17.21
N TYR A 107 3.43 -18.33 -17.92
CA TYR A 107 3.62 -16.97 -17.38
C TYR A 107 2.33 -16.33 -16.84
N ALA A 108 1.17 -16.63 -17.42
CA ALA A 108 -0.12 -16.14 -16.94
C ALA A 108 -0.43 -16.62 -15.50
N TYR A 109 0.01 -17.82 -15.17
CA TYR A 109 -0.21 -18.42 -13.86
C TYR A 109 0.68 -17.81 -12.76
N ILE A 110 1.83 -17.23 -13.12
CA ILE A 110 2.68 -16.51 -12.16
C ILE A 110 1.90 -15.34 -11.51
N GLY A 111 1.11 -14.61 -12.31
CA GLY A 111 0.25 -13.54 -11.80
C GLY A 111 -0.83 -14.06 -10.84
N ILE A 112 -1.43 -15.20 -11.16
CA ILE A 112 -2.44 -15.86 -10.31
C ILE A 112 -1.81 -16.31 -8.99
N LEU A 113 -0.63 -16.95 -9.04
CA LEU A 113 0.13 -17.33 -7.85
C LEU A 113 0.48 -16.11 -6.99
N GLY A 114 0.82 -14.99 -7.62
CA GLY A 114 1.02 -13.73 -6.93
C GLY A 114 -0.22 -13.28 -6.15
N GLY A 115 -1.40 -13.30 -6.77
CA GLY A 115 -2.67 -12.94 -6.11
C GLY A 115 -3.02 -13.87 -4.94
N ILE A 116 -2.90 -15.17 -5.15
CA ILE A 116 -3.13 -16.20 -4.10
C ILE A 116 -2.12 -15.99 -2.96
N GLY A 117 -0.84 -15.83 -3.27
CA GLY A 117 0.23 -15.63 -2.29
C GLY A 117 0.01 -14.40 -1.41
N VAL A 118 -0.48 -13.28 -1.98
CA VAL A 118 -0.87 -12.10 -1.19
C VAL A 118 -1.96 -12.45 -0.18
N GLY A 119 -2.99 -13.17 -0.61
CA GLY A 119 -4.12 -13.54 0.26
C GLY A 119 -3.74 -14.46 1.42
N PHE A 120 -2.80 -15.37 1.21
CA PHE A 120 -2.33 -16.32 2.23
C PHE A 120 -1.16 -15.80 3.08
N SER A 121 -0.57 -14.65 2.73
CA SER A 121 0.59 -14.12 3.44
C SER A 121 0.20 -13.34 4.69
N ALA A 122 0.55 -13.85 5.87
CA ALA A 122 0.34 -13.18 7.15
C ALA A 122 1.32 -12.01 7.37
N LYS A 123 2.57 -12.13 6.87
CA LYS A 123 3.61 -11.11 7.05
C LYS A 123 3.65 -10.16 5.85
N TYR A 124 3.68 -8.85 6.12
CA TYR A 124 3.68 -7.81 5.09
C TYR A 124 4.81 -7.93 4.05
N GLY A 125 6.00 -8.36 4.46
CA GLY A 125 7.13 -8.57 3.53
C GLY A 125 6.80 -9.60 2.45
N TRP A 126 6.16 -10.71 2.79
CA TRP A 126 5.71 -11.72 1.82
C TRP A 126 4.59 -11.20 0.93
N GLN A 127 3.66 -10.41 1.48
CA GLN A 127 2.63 -9.74 0.66
C GLN A 127 3.28 -8.84 -0.40
N ALA A 128 4.35 -8.13 -0.07
CA ALA A 128 5.09 -7.30 -1.01
C ALA A 128 5.78 -8.13 -2.11
N VAL A 129 6.35 -9.30 -1.77
CA VAL A 129 6.92 -10.25 -2.74
C VAL A 129 5.87 -10.71 -3.74
N PHE A 130 4.77 -11.26 -3.26
CA PHE A 130 3.72 -11.82 -4.12
C PHE A 130 2.95 -10.76 -4.91
N ASN A 131 2.73 -9.58 -4.33
CA ASN A 131 2.15 -8.45 -5.05
C ASN A 131 3.03 -8.00 -6.23
N THR A 132 4.34 -8.17 -6.10
CA THR A 132 5.29 -7.88 -7.19
C THR A 132 5.12 -8.87 -8.33
N PHE A 133 4.87 -10.15 -8.08
CA PHE A 133 4.60 -11.14 -9.12
C PHE A 133 3.41 -10.76 -9.98
N GLY A 134 2.27 -10.47 -9.36
CA GLY A 134 1.05 -10.07 -10.08
C GLY A 134 1.26 -8.81 -10.92
N ALA A 135 1.96 -7.82 -10.35
CA ALA A 135 2.24 -6.57 -11.04
C ALA A 135 3.16 -6.79 -12.25
N LEU A 136 4.24 -7.54 -12.10
CA LEU A 136 5.21 -7.80 -13.17
C LEU A 136 4.62 -8.67 -14.28
N ALA A 137 3.84 -9.70 -13.94
CA ALA A 137 3.20 -10.58 -14.92
C ALA A 137 2.23 -9.82 -15.87
N ILE A 138 1.58 -8.77 -15.37
CA ILE A 138 0.71 -7.91 -16.19
C ILE A 138 1.54 -6.90 -17.00
N ALA A 139 2.53 -6.28 -16.37
CA ALA A 139 3.31 -5.21 -16.99
C ALA A 139 4.27 -5.71 -18.04
N GLU A 140 4.80 -6.91 -17.87
CA GLU A 140 5.72 -7.54 -18.83
C GLU A 140 5.10 -7.62 -20.24
N LYS A 141 3.84 -8.00 -20.34
CA LYS A 141 3.10 -8.06 -21.62
C LYS A 141 2.97 -6.71 -22.33
N LEU A 142 3.01 -5.60 -21.58
CA LEU A 142 2.80 -4.25 -22.11
C LEU A 142 4.09 -3.47 -22.33
N TYR A 143 5.07 -3.67 -21.49
CA TYR A 143 6.31 -2.87 -21.47
C TYR A 143 7.58 -3.71 -21.64
N GLY A 144 7.44 -5.03 -21.83
CA GLY A 144 8.54 -5.98 -21.80
C GLY A 144 9.13 -6.12 -20.39
N LEU A 145 9.98 -7.14 -20.21
CA LEU A 145 10.55 -7.49 -18.90
C LEU A 145 11.32 -6.33 -18.26
N LYS A 146 12.24 -5.71 -19.01
CA LYS A 146 13.06 -4.58 -18.50
C LYS A 146 12.21 -3.37 -18.13
N GLY A 147 11.24 -3.03 -18.98
CA GLY A 147 10.31 -1.93 -18.72
C GLY A 147 9.43 -2.19 -17.49
N ALA A 148 8.89 -3.40 -17.36
CA ALA A 148 8.06 -3.78 -16.22
C ALA A 148 8.82 -3.69 -14.89
N VAL A 149 10.05 -4.21 -14.84
CA VAL A 149 10.90 -4.15 -13.65
C VAL A 149 11.27 -2.71 -13.32
N GLY A 150 11.72 -1.93 -14.31
CA GLY A 150 12.08 -0.53 -14.11
C GLY A 150 10.91 0.32 -13.60
N LEU A 151 9.73 0.18 -14.22
CA LEU A 151 8.51 0.85 -13.77
C LEU A 151 8.11 0.43 -12.35
N ARG A 152 8.21 -0.87 -12.02
CA ARG A 152 7.87 -1.36 -10.68
C ARG A 152 8.75 -0.74 -9.60
N VAL A 153 10.05 -0.68 -9.84
CA VAL A 153 11.01 -0.06 -8.91
C VAL A 153 10.77 1.44 -8.82
N ALA A 154 10.72 2.15 -9.94
CA ALA A 154 10.54 3.60 -9.96
C ALA A 154 9.27 4.05 -9.26
N GLN A 155 8.12 3.41 -9.55
CA GLN A 155 6.84 3.74 -8.95
C GLN A 155 6.79 3.44 -7.44
N ASN A 156 7.41 2.35 -7.00
CA ASN A 156 7.48 2.04 -5.58
C ASN A 156 8.37 3.03 -4.82
N VAL A 157 9.53 3.37 -5.37
CA VAL A 157 10.43 4.37 -4.76
C VAL A 157 9.73 5.73 -4.70
N PHE A 158 9.17 6.18 -5.82
CA PHE A 158 8.45 7.44 -5.88
C PHE A 158 7.31 7.52 -4.85
N GLY A 159 6.43 6.51 -4.82
CA GLY A 159 5.29 6.47 -3.90
C GLY A 159 5.70 6.45 -2.43
N VAL A 160 6.72 5.66 -2.08
CA VAL A 160 7.23 5.57 -0.70
C VAL A 160 7.93 6.85 -0.27
N VAL A 161 8.82 7.41 -1.10
CA VAL A 161 9.56 8.66 -0.78
C VAL A 161 8.56 9.80 -0.62
N PHE A 162 7.62 9.93 -1.56
CA PHE A 162 6.58 10.94 -1.45
C PHE A 162 5.77 10.79 -0.15
N ALA A 163 5.33 9.58 0.18
CA ALA A 163 4.57 9.32 1.40
C ALA A 163 5.35 9.69 2.67
N LEU A 164 6.65 9.36 2.74
CA LEU A 164 7.50 9.71 3.87
C LEU A 164 7.62 11.23 4.04
N LEU A 165 7.91 11.95 2.96
CA LEU A 165 8.04 13.40 2.98
C LEU A 165 6.71 14.09 3.32
N PHE A 166 5.63 13.63 2.70
CA PHE A 166 4.30 14.16 2.96
C PHE A 166 3.87 13.94 4.41
N CYS A 167 4.04 12.72 4.94
CA CYS A 167 3.70 12.42 6.33
C CYS A 167 4.51 13.27 7.30
N ALA A 168 5.81 13.44 7.08
CA ALA A 168 6.65 14.29 7.91
C ALA A 168 6.13 15.74 7.94
N ALA A 169 5.81 16.30 6.77
CA ALA A 169 5.25 17.64 6.66
C ALA A 169 3.85 17.73 7.29
N PHE A 170 2.98 16.75 7.04
CA PHE A 170 1.63 16.71 7.57
C PHE A 170 1.61 16.66 9.09
N TYR A 171 2.37 15.76 9.70
CA TYR A 171 2.43 15.65 11.16
C TYR A 171 3.06 16.88 11.80
N TRP A 172 4.07 17.48 11.18
CA TRP A 172 4.64 18.73 11.65
C TRP A 172 3.61 19.89 11.67
N VAL A 173 2.75 19.98 10.63
CA VAL A 173 1.65 20.94 10.60
C VAL A 173 0.62 20.64 11.68
N MET A 174 0.22 19.37 11.80
CA MET A 174 -0.77 18.95 12.78
C MET A 174 -0.31 19.20 14.22
N GLU A 175 0.95 18.99 14.55
CA GLU A 175 1.53 19.33 15.86
C GLU A 175 1.40 20.82 16.18
N ARG A 176 1.61 21.69 15.18
CA ARG A 176 1.44 23.13 15.35
C ARG A 176 0.00 23.56 15.52
N VAL A 177 -0.92 22.95 14.79
CA VAL A 177 -2.36 23.26 14.83
C VAL A 177 -3.01 22.75 16.12
N THR A 178 -2.66 21.54 16.56
CA THR A 178 -3.28 20.92 17.74
C THR A 178 -2.56 21.26 19.05
N GLY A 179 -1.36 21.83 19.00
CA GLY A 179 -0.51 22.10 20.17
C GLY A 179 -0.02 20.83 20.89
N ARG A 180 -0.22 19.64 20.31
CA ARG A 180 0.16 18.33 20.86
C ARG A 180 1.13 17.62 19.93
N ARG A 181 2.14 16.94 20.49
CA ARG A 181 2.99 16.04 19.73
C ARG A 181 2.20 14.79 19.36
N THR A 182 1.78 14.68 18.09
CA THR A 182 1.00 13.55 17.58
C THR A 182 1.84 12.32 17.22
N ALA A 183 3.17 12.45 17.22
CA ALA A 183 4.08 11.42 16.71
C ALA A 183 4.82 10.58 17.76
N GLY A 184 4.65 10.83 19.07
CA GLY A 184 5.54 10.24 20.08
C GLY A 184 4.93 9.61 21.32
N GLU A 185 3.66 9.83 21.61
CA GLU A 185 3.07 9.36 22.88
C GLU A 185 2.03 8.25 22.69
N GLN A 186 2.49 7.07 22.34
CA GLN A 186 1.82 5.82 22.71
C GLN A 186 2.88 4.75 23.01
N ASN A 187 3.72 5.04 24.00
CA ASN A 187 4.29 4.00 24.85
C ASN A 187 3.40 3.96 26.09
N ILE A 188 2.39 3.11 26.09
CA ILE A 188 1.86 2.34 27.23
C ILE A 188 0.96 1.27 26.63
#